data_b7b72eca386eb0df728a0809adc9c731
#
_entry.id   b7b72eca386eb0df728a0809adc9c731
#
_cell.length_a   1.000
_cell.length_b   1.000
_cell.length_c   1.000
_cell.angle_alpha   90.00
_cell.angle_beta   90.00
_cell.angle_gamma   90.00
#
_symmetry.space_group_name_H-M   'P 1'
#
loop_
_entity.id
_entity.type
_entity.pdbx_description
1 polymer ?
#
loop_
_entity_poly.entity_id
_entity_poly.type
_entity_poly.pdbx_seq_one_letter_code
_entity_poly.pdbx_strand_id
1 'polypeptide(L)'
;MLKTERTSVMNMENAIRGARNPMNSWGRMDSGYDENGNFILGDNDMSLAKRLARAGSDHRKFLRQIFVSVDITAPLYWWKEFDTYKVGTVANSCSTMHKIHSKPFDRSDFSCDRLDSEGLEVLDSLVAYLEKERQKFVADQTDKQPWHNMI
;
A
#
# COMPACT_ATOMS: atom_id res chain seq x y z
N MET A 1 1.72 -12.41 3.18
CA MET A 1 2.12 -11.37 4.17
C MET A 1 1.70 -10.01 3.65
N LEU A 2 1.18 -9.11 4.50
CA LEU A 2 0.88 -7.71 4.15
C LEU A 2 2.02 -6.83 4.70
N LYS A 3 2.62 -5.99 3.84
CA LYS A 3 3.68 -5.05 4.22
C LYS A 3 3.35 -3.67 3.70
N THR A 4 3.58 -2.63 4.51
CA THR A 4 3.43 -1.23 4.12
C THR A 4 4.74 -0.49 4.38
N GLU A 5 5.17 0.33 3.42
CA GLU A 5 6.44 1.05 3.46
C GLU A 5 6.26 2.46 2.88
N ARG A 6 7.23 3.34 3.11
CA ARG A 6 7.29 4.69 2.55
C ARG A 6 6.00 5.48 2.72
N THR A 7 5.33 5.32 3.85
CA THR A 7 4.11 6.07 4.12
C THR A 7 4.42 7.56 4.24
N SER A 8 3.74 8.35 3.43
CA SER A 8 3.78 9.82 3.46
C SER A 8 2.36 10.37 3.59
N VAL A 9 2.17 11.28 4.52
CA VAL A 9 0.88 11.95 4.76
C VAL A 9 1.01 13.41 4.40
N MET A 10 0.13 13.89 3.52
CA MET A 10 0.17 15.25 2.98
C MET A 10 -1.08 16.03 3.37
N ASN A 11 -0.94 17.35 3.50
CA ASN A 11 -2.02 18.30 3.75
C ASN A 11 -2.76 18.16 5.10
N MET A 12 -2.11 17.51 6.08
CA MET A 12 -2.69 17.32 7.41
C MET A 12 -2.99 18.66 8.09
N GLU A 13 -2.07 19.63 8.01
CA GLU A 13 -2.24 20.97 8.58
C GLU A 13 -3.52 21.64 8.11
N ASN A 14 -3.72 21.72 6.77
CA ASN A 14 -4.90 22.38 6.21
C ASN A 14 -6.19 21.64 6.52
N ALA A 15 -6.14 20.30 6.59
CA ALA A 15 -7.29 19.49 6.97
C ALA A 15 -7.72 19.77 8.43
N ILE A 16 -6.77 19.85 9.35
CA ILE A 16 -7.01 20.20 10.77
C ILE A 16 -7.51 21.63 10.90
N ARG A 17 -6.88 22.59 10.21
CA ARG A 17 -7.35 23.98 10.17
C ARG A 17 -8.78 24.06 9.66
N GLY A 18 -9.08 23.35 8.55
CA GLY A 18 -10.44 23.28 7.98
C GLY A 18 -11.46 22.64 8.93
N ALA A 19 -11.07 21.65 9.73
CA ALA A 19 -11.93 21.05 10.75
C ALA A 19 -12.35 22.03 11.85
N ARG A 20 -11.59 23.11 12.08
CA ARG A 20 -11.88 24.16 13.06
C ARG A 20 -12.74 25.32 12.53
N ASN A 21 -12.92 25.41 11.21
CA ASN A 21 -13.68 26.49 10.56
C ASN A 21 -15.11 26.62 11.09
N PRO A 22 -15.91 25.54 11.25
CA PRO A 22 -17.31 25.67 11.65
C PRO A 22 -17.53 26.36 12.99
N MET A 23 -16.56 26.27 13.90
CA MET A 23 -16.64 26.85 15.24
C MET A 23 -15.70 28.06 15.42
N ASN A 24 -15.06 28.52 14.34
CA ASN A 24 -14.06 29.60 14.40
C ASN A 24 -13.02 29.41 15.51
N SER A 25 -12.58 28.17 15.70
CA SER A 25 -11.77 27.76 16.86
C SER A 25 -10.28 27.61 16.55
N TRP A 26 -9.75 28.36 15.58
CA TRP A 26 -8.34 28.31 15.18
C TRP A 26 -7.37 28.66 16.32
N GLY A 27 -7.73 29.55 17.22
CA GLY A 27 -6.94 29.89 18.40
C GLY A 27 -6.72 28.74 19.38
N ARG A 28 -7.37 27.58 19.14
CA ARG A 28 -7.18 26.35 19.93
C ARG A 28 -6.31 25.33 19.22
N MET A 29 -5.78 25.64 18.04
CA MET A 29 -4.81 24.78 17.37
C MET A 29 -3.56 24.68 18.22
N ASP A 30 -3.10 23.45 18.41
CA ASP A 30 -1.87 23.11 19.11
C ASP A 30 -0.94 22.23 18.26
N SER A 31 -1.29 22.06 16.99
CA SER A 31 -0.44 21.42 15.98
C SER A 31 0.52 22.42 15.36
N GLY A 32 1.69 21.96 14.93
CA GLY A 32 2.72 22.80 14.31
C GLY A 32 3.85 21.98 13.73
N TYR A 33 4.93 22.62 13.38
CA TYR A 33 6.12 21.96 12.83
C TYR A 33 7.20 21.84 13.90
N ASP A 34 7.90 20.70 13.90
CA ASP A 34 9.10 20.49 14.70
C ASP A 34 10.33 21.19 14.07
N GLU A 35 11.47 21.10 14.73
CA GLU A 35 12.74 21.67 14.28
C GLU A 35 13.25 21.06 12.96
N ASN A 36 12.75 19.89 12.57
CA ASN A 36 13.09 19.18 11.33
C ASN A 36 12.08 19.47 10.20
N GLY A 37 11.07 20.31 10.45
CA GLY A 37 10.02 20.63 9.47
C GLY A 37 8.94 19.54 9.34
N ASN A 38 8.83 18.61 10.29
CA ASN A 38 7.75 17.62 10.32
C ASN A 38 6.52 18.22 11.01
N PHE A 39 5.36 18.04 10.41
CA PHE A 39 4.10 18.46 11.02
C PHE A 39 3.74 17.54 12.19
N ILE A 40 3.65 18.10 13.40
CA ILE A 40 3.27 17.39 14.61
C ILE A 40 1.84 17.75 14.98
N LEU A 41 1.00 16.75 15.10
CA LEU A 41 -0.39 16.89 15.49
C LEU A 41 -0.50 17.00 17.01
N GLY A 42 -0.99 18.14 17.50
CA GLY A 42 -1.18 18.38 18.94
C GLY A 42 -2.37 17.61 19.52
N ASP A 43 -2.40 17.51 20.85
CA ASP A 43 -3.40 16.70 21.56
C ASP A 43 -4.85 17.24 21.39
N ASN A 44 -5.02 18.56 21.39
CA ASN A 44 -6.33 19.20 21.17
C ASN A 44 -6.84 18.92 19.75
N ASP A 45 -5.96 19.03 18.77
CA ASP A 45 -6.28 18.76 17.35
C ASP A 45 -6.54 17.28 17.12
N MET A 46 -5.74 16.39 17.70
CA MET A 46 -5.94 14.95 17.67
C MET A 46 -7.29 14.56 18.30
N SER A 47 -7.62 15.16 19.45
CA SER A 47 -8.90 14.92 20.13
C SER A 47 -10.09 15.39 19.28
N LEU A 48 -9.99 16.57 18.65
CA LEU A 48 -10.99 17.06 17.70
C LEU A 48 -11.15 16.14 16.51
N ALA A 49 -10.05 15.74 15.87
CA ALA A 49 -10.03 14.87 14.71
C ALA A 49 -10.70 13.51 15.00
N LYS A 50 -10.34 12.88 16.12
CA LYS A 50 -10.97 11.60 16.57
C LYS A 50 -12.46 11.73 16.80
N ARG A 51 -12.91 12.82 17.43
CA ARG A 51 -14.33 13.10 17.68
C ARG A 51 -15.09 13.31 16.37
N LEU A 52 -14.58 14.13 15.46
CA LEU A 52 -15.21 14.37 14.16
C LEU A 52 -15.23 13.12 13.27
N ALA A 53 -14.18 12.34 13.28
CA ALA A 53 -14.11 11.08 12.52
C ALA A 53 -15.20 10.08 12.94
N ARG A 54 -15.59 10.07 14.24
CA ARG A 54 -16.63 9.20 14.81
C ARG A 54 -18.04 9.75 14.65
N ALA A 55 -18.20 11.05 14.45
CA ALA A 55 -19.50 11.73 14.46
C ALA A 55 -20.33 11.62 13.16
N GLY A 56 -19.87 10.87 12.17
CA GLY A 56 -20.57 10.61 10.92
C GLY A 56 -19.95 11.29 9.69
N SER A 57 -20.49 11.01 8.50
CA SER A 57 -19.92 11.40 7.20
C SER A 57 -19.73 12.91 7.02
N ASP A 58 -20.70 13.69 7.51
CA ASP A 58 -20.68 15.15 7.37
C ASP A 58 -19.61 15.82 8.24
N HIS A 59 -19.32 15.22 9.39
CA HIS A 59 -18.32 15.71 10.32
C HIS A 59 -16.91 15.27 9.95
N ARG A 60 -16.75 14.06 9.37
CA ARG A 60 -15.45 13.52 8.97
C ARG A 60 -14.93 14.02 7.62
N LYS A 61 -15.63 14.96 6.96
CA LYS A 61 -15.25 15.48 5.62
C LYS A 61 -13.84 16.05 5.54
N PHE A 62 -13.26 16.53 6.65
CA PHE A 62 -11.87 17.01 6.70
C PHE A 62 -10.87 15.93 6.30
N LEU A 63 -11.17 14.65 6.55
CA LEU A 63 -10.32 13.51 6.14
C LEU A 63 -10.14 13.42 4.62
N ARG A 64 -11.08 13.95 3.83
CA ARG A 64 -10.98 13.96 2.36
C ARG A 64 -9.91 14.91 1.83
N GLN A 65 -9.37 15.78 2.69
CA GLN A 65 -8.29 16.71 2.36
C GLN A 65 -6.90 16.12 2.67
N ILE A 66 -6.85 14.96 3.34
CA ILE A 66 -5.62 14.29 3.70
C ILE A 66 -5.29 13.26 2.61
N PHE A 67 -4.11 13.40 2.00
CA PHE A 67 -3.61 12.45 1.03
C PHE A 67 -2.58 11.56 1.69
N VAL A 68 -2.66 10.25 1.40
CA VAL A 68 -1.70 9.27 1.89
C VAL A 68 -1.09 8.56 0.70
N SER A 69 0.23 8.61 0.61
CA SER A 69 1.02 7.80 -0.33
C SER A 69 1.70 6.69 0.45
N VAL A 70 1.60 5.46 -0.03
CA VAL A 70 2.15 4.29 0.65
C VAL A 70 2.49 3.19 -0.36
N ASP A 71 3.64 2.54 -0.17
CA ASP A 71 3.97 1.31 -0.89
C ASP A 71 3.37 0.12 -0.15
N ILE A 72 2.59 -0.70 -0.86
CA ILE A 72 1.92 -1.87 -0.30
C ILE A 72 2.39 -3.12 -1.04
N THR A 73 2.93 -4.08 -0.30
CA THR A 73 3.15 -5.45 -0.77
C THR A 73 2.11 -6.35 -0.14
N ALA A 74 1.32 -7.01 -0.98
CA ALA A 74 0.22 -7.86 -0.52
C ALA A 74 -0.04 -9.01 -1.50
N PRO A 75 -0.64 -10.13 -1.04
CA PRO A 75 -1.10 -11.20 -1.91
C PRO A 75 -2.15 -10.72 -2.92
N LEU A 76 -2.21 -11.38 -4.08
CA LEU A 76 -3.12 -10.99 -5.15
C LEU A 76 -4.60 -10.96 -4.73
N TYR A 77 -5.03 -11.89 -3.87
CA TYR A 77 -6.40 -11.91 -3.35
C TYR A 77 -6.74 -10.67 -2.52
N TRP A 78 -5.75 -10.10 -1.78
CA TRP A 78 -5.91 -8.86 -1.04
C TRP A 78 -6.12 -7.68 -1.99
N TRP A 79 -5.32 -7.61 -3.07
CA TRP A 79 -5.45 -6.56 -4.08
C TRP A 79 -6.80 -6.58 -4.77
N LYS A 80 -7.35 -7.79 -5.06
CA LYS A 80 -8.68 -7.93 -5.66
C LYS A 80 -9.77 -7.33 -4.78
N GLU A 81 -9.68 -7.47 -3.46
CA GLU A 81 -10.60 -6.82 -2.54
C GLU A 81 -10.34 -5.31 -2.46
N PHE A 82 -9.08 -4.91 -2.30
CA PHE A 82 -8.70 -3.50 -2.20
C PHE A 82 -9.10 -2.69 -3.44
N ASP A 83 -9.00 -3.25 -4.63
CA ASP A 83 -9.40 -2.62 -5.90
C ASP A 83 -10.89 -2.27 -5.99
N THR A 84 -11.72 -2.76 -5.07
CA THR A 84 -13.13 -2.36 -4.97
C THR A 84 -13.30 -0.96 -4.40
N TYR A 85 -12.31 -0.44 -3.65
CA TYR A 85 -12.29 0.89 -3.05
C TYR A 85 -11.77 1.94 -4.05
N LYS A 86 -12.59 2.29 -5.03
CA LYS A 86 -12.21 3.14 -6.17
C LYS A 86 -12.18 4.64 -5.86
N VAL A 87 -13.02 5.09 -4.93
CA VAL A 87 -13.22 6.54 -4.69
C VAL A 87 -12.03 7.11 -3.92
N GLY A 88 -11.33 8.05 -4.56
CA GLY A 88 -10.16 8.73 -3.97
C GLY A 88 -8.92 7.85 -3.85
N THR A 89 -8.90 6.68 -4.50
CA THR A 89 -7.77 5.76 -4.49
C THR A 89 -7.17 5.63 -5.88
N VAL A 90 -5.85 5.76 -5.99
CA VAL A 90 -5.09 5.56 -7.22
C VAL A 90 -3.99 4.53 -6.93
N ALA A 91 -3.95 3.45 -7.71
CA ALA A 91 -2.93 2.43 -7.61
C ALA A 91 -1.99 2.47 -8.83
N ASN A 92 -0.69 2.46 -8.57
CA ASN A 92 0.35 2.23 -9.57
C ASN A 92 1.03 0.91 -9.23
N SER A 93 0.73 -0.15 -9.96
CA SER A 93 1.27 -1.47 -9.70
C SER A 93 2.57 -1.73 -10.47
N CYS A 94 3.44 -2.56 -9.89
CA CYS A 94 4.53 -3.18 -10.65
C CYS A 94 3.94 -4.14 -11.68
N SER A 95 4.33 -3.98 -12.95
CA SER A 95 3.81 -4.83 -14.02
C SER A 95 4.42 -6.23 -13.95
N THR A 96 3.65 -7.21 -13.54
CA THR A 96 4.06 -8.62 -13.57
C THR A 96 4.40 -9.06 -15.00
N MET A 97 3.58 -8.71 -15.98
CA MET A 97 3.82 -9.08 -17.37
C MET A 97 5.16 -8.59 -17.92
N HIS A 98 5.56 -7.36 -17.59
CA HIS A 98 6.80 -6.78 -18.12
C HIS A 98 8.03 -7.07 -17.26
N LYS A 99 7.83 -7.41 -15.99
CA LYS A 99 8.92 -7.51 -15.01
C LYS A 99 9.02 -8.88 -14.32
N ILE A 100 8.21 -9.87 -14.74
CA ILE A 100 8.19 -11.19 -14.11
C ILE A 100 9.58 -11.87 -14.11
N HIS A 101 10.38 -11.60 -15.13
CA HIS A 101 11.73 -12.17 -15.28
C HIS A 101 12.84 -11.36 -14.61
N SER A 102 12.53 -10.18 -14.03
CA SER A 102 13.57 -9.23 -13.59
C SER A 102 14.32 -9.63 -12.33
N LYS A 103 13.76 -10.52 -11.53
CA LYS A 103 14.38 -11.10 -10.33
C LYS A 103 14.19 -12.61 -10.29
N PRO A 104 15.04 -13.37 -9.57
CA PRO A 104 14.80 -14.79 -9.29
C PRO A 104 13.47 -15.00 -8.55
N PHE A 105 12.84 -16.15 -8.81
CA PHE A 105 11.68 -16.59 -8.03
C PHE A 105 12.13 -17.23 -6.72
N ASP A 106 11.41 -16.91 -5.63
CA ASP A 106 11.59 -17.59 -4.36
C ASP A 106 10.23 -17.74 -3.61
N ARG A 107 10.24 -18.47 -2.48
CA ARG A 107 9.03 -18.70 -1.70
C ARG A 107 8.34 -17.40 -1.24
N SER A 108 9.09 -16.32 -1.03
CA SER A 108 8.53 -15.05 -0.55
C SER A 108 7.64 -14.35 -1.58
N ASP A 109 7.70 -14.77 -2.85
CA ASP A 109 6.80 -14.30 -3.90
C ASP A 109 5.37 -14.85 -3.75
N PHE A 110 5.18 -15.85 -2.89
CA PHE A 110 3.91 -16.55 -2.72
C PHE A 110 3.38 -16.44 -1.29
N SER A 111 2.06 -16.46 -1.14
CA SER A 111 1.41 -16.53 0.17
C SER A 111 1.36 -17.98 0.64
N CYS A 112 2.39 -18.41 1.37
CA CYS A 112 2.60 -19.80 1.75
C CYS A 112 2.60 -20.05 3.27
N ASP A 113 2.34 -19.05 4.07
CA ASP A 113 2.39 -19.08 5.54
C ASP A 113 1.38 -20.03 6.21
N ARG A 114 0.43 -20.58 5.44
CA ARG A 114 -0.56 -21.56 5.92
C ARG A 114 -0.50 -22.90 5.22
N LEU A 115 0.50 -23.12 4.37
CA LEU A 115 0.72 -24.43 3.74
C LEU A 115 1.32 -25.41 4.74
N ASP A 116 0.89 -26.65 4.67
CA ASP A 116 1.53 -27.78 5.36
C ASP A 116 2.81 -28.22 4.61
N SER A 117 3.47 -29.27 5.11
CA SER A 117 4.72 -29.78 4.54
C SER A 117 4.57 -30.23 3.08
N GLU A 118 3.49 -30.90 2.74
CA GLU A 118 3.22 -31.38 1.38
C GLU A 118 2.98 -30.20 0.43
N GLY A 119 2.19 -29.21 0.86
CA GLY A 119 1.95 -27.97 0.10
C GLY A 119 3.23 -27.15 -0.12
N LEU A 120 4.14 -27.14 0.86
CA LEU A 120 5.46 -26.48 0.71
C LEU A 120 6.37 -27.20 -0.28
N GLU A 121 6.39 -28.54 -0.31
CA GLU A 121 7.15 -29.32 -1.27
C GLU A 121 6.67 -29.09 -2.71
N VAL A 122 5.35 -29.04 -2.92
CA VAL A 122 4.74 -28.70 -4.22
C VAL A 122 5.12 -27.28 -4.64
N LEU A 123 5.05 -26.32 -3.71
CA LEU A 123 5.45 -24.93 -3.99
C LEU A 123 6.94 -24.84 -4.37
N ASP A 124 7.82 -25.54 -3.67
CA ASP A 124 9.25 -25.54 -4.00
C ASP A 124 9.51 -26.09 -5.40
N SER A 125 8.80 -27.15 -5.77
CA SER A 125 8.89 -27.72 -7.12
C SER A 125 8.42 -26.72 -8.17
N LEU A 126 7.34 -25.96 -7.89
CA LEU A 126 6.86 -24.91 -8.76
C LEU A 126 7.86 -23.75 -8.87
N VAL A 127 8.40 -23.27 -7.74
CA VAL A 127 9.40 -22.20 -7.72
C VAL A 127 10.64 -22.59 -8.53
N ALA A 128 11.13 -23.83 -8.37
CA ALA A 128 12.27 -24.34 -9.13
C ALA A 128 11.97 -24.39 -10.65
N TYR A 129 10.76 -24.78 -11.03
CA TYR A 129 10.32 -24.77 -12.43
C TYR A 129 10.27 -23.33 -12.99
N LEU A 130 9.65 -22.39 -12.27
CA LEU A 130 9.54 -21.00 -12.70
C LEU A 130 10.93 -20.34 -12.84
N GLU A 131 11.84 -20.60 -11.91
CA GLU A 131 13.21 -20.09 -11.99
C GLU A 131 13.98 -20.66 -13.18
N LYS A 132 13.80 -21.94 -13.50
CA LYS A 132 14.36 -22.55 -14.71
C LYS A 132 13.83 -21.87 -15.98
N GLU A 133 12.53 -21.60 -16.07
CA GLU A 133 11.94 -20.93 -17.21
C GLU A 133 12.42 -19.47 -17.30
N ARG A 134 12.54 -18.78 -16.15
CA ARG A 134 13.12 -17.44 -16.10
C ARG A 134 14.54 -17.39 -16.68
N GLN A 135 15.39 -18.34 -16.28
CA GLN A 135 16.78 -18.41 -16.77
C GLN A 135 16.84 -18.64 -18.28
N LYS A 136 15.96 -19.47 -18.84
CA LYS A 136 15.86 -19.66 -20.29
C LYS A 136 15.48 -18.36 -20.98
N PHE A 137 14.45 -17.66 -20.47
CA PHE A 137 14.00 -16.41 -21.05
C PHE A 137 15.06 -15.30 -20.95
N VAL A 138 15.78 -15.22 -19.84
CA VAL A 138 16.88 -14.26 -19.68
C VAL A 138 18.04 -14.54 -20.65
N ALA A 139 18.31 -15.82 -20.94
CA ALA A 139 19.34 -16.22 -21.88
C ALA A 139 18.96 -15.93 -23.35
N ASP A 140 17.68 -16.09 -23.70
CA ASP A 140 17.16 -15.78 -25.03
C ASP A 140 15.74 -15.17 -24.93
N GLN A 141 15.65 -13.85 -25.02
CA GLN A 141 14.37 -13.14 -24.96
C GLN A 141 13.58 -13.19 -26.27
N THR A 142 14.12 -13.77 -27.32
CA THR A 142 13.40 -13.97 -28.59
C THR A 142 12.47 -15.16 -28.53
N ASP A 143 12.84 -16.20 -27.76
CA ASP A 143 11.95 -17.31 -27.42
C ASP A 143 10.95 -16.88 -26.34
N LYS A 144 9.67 -16.78 -26.70
CA LYS A 144 8.58 -16.37 -25.80
C LYS A 144 7.97 -17.53 -25.00
N GLN A 145 8.29 -18.78 -25.33
CA GLN A 145 7.67 -19.90 -24.63
C GLN A 145 8.03 -19.94 -23.12
N PRO A 146 9.30 -19.74 -22.70
CA PRO A 146 9.60 -19.64 -21.28
C PRO A 146 8.87 -18.50 -20.56
N TRP A 147 8.67 -17.36 -21.22
CA TRP A 147 7.89 -16.25 -20.64
C TRP A 147 6.43 -16.65 -20.44
N HIS A 148 5.79 -17.30 -21.42
CA HIS A 148 4.44 -17.81 -21.27
C HIS A 148 4.30 -18.85 -20.15
N ASN A 149 5.34 -19.61 -19.87
CA ASN A 149 5.35 -20.60 -18.80
C ASN A 149 5.44 -19.96 -17.39
N MET A 150 5.85 -18.67 -17.30
CA MET A 150 5.96 -17.93 -16.03
C MET A 150 4.70 -17.14 -15.67
N ILE A 151 3.84 -16.83 -16.63
CA ILE A 151 2.60 -16.06 -16.42
C ILE A 151 1.37 -16.95 -16.43
#